data_a006f738039f0e6f52ce5ae1a1b806e7
#
_entry.id   a006f738039f0e6f52ce5ae1a1b806e7
#
_cell.length_a   1.000
_cell.length_b   1.000
_cell.length_c   1.000
_cell.angle_alpha   90.00
_cell.angle_beta   90.00
_cell.angle_gamma   90.00
#
_symmetry.space_group_name_H-M   'P 1'
#
loop_
_entity.id
_entity.type
_entity.pdbx_description
1 polymer ?
#
loop_
_entity_poly.entity_id
_entity_poly.type
_entity_poly.pdbx_seq_one_letter_code
_entity_poly.pdbx_strand_id
1 'polypeptide(L)'
;MGKNSVADLLSVDNLFTTQAERDEASRESIMDIPLNEISDFPDHPFKVRMDENMMEMVESVKQYGVLVPALVRPKSDGGYEMIAGHRRKTASELAGKAILSCIVRDMTDDEATIVMVDSNLQREQILPSEKAFAYKMKLDAMRRQQGSRTDLTSATPLRKLNVKSTREILAEQTGESHEQIRKYIRLTHLIPEILDLVDNSVLKEKEVLQIALRPAVELSYLTETEQQSLLEIMQSEDCTPSHAQAIKMRQFSQEGRLDTNVLLSIMQEEKPNQVEQFKIPRERISKFFSPGTPAKKMEDTIVKALELYRKRQRDMER
;
A
#
# COMPACT_ATOMS: atom_id res chain seq x y z
N MET A 1 4.97 -10.34 53.68
CA MET A 1 4.34 -11.61 53.29
C MET A 1 2.87 -11.32 53.00
N GLY A 2 2.54 -10.99 51.78
CA GLY A 2 1.18 -10.79 51.29
C GLY A 2 0.77 -12.03 50.54
N LYS A 3 -0.22 -12.74 51.08
CA LYS A 3 -0.86 -13.87 50.39
C LYS A 3 -1.77 -13.29 49.30
N ASN A 4 -1.37 -13.38 48.04
CA ASN A 4 -2.30 -13.24 46.94
C ASN A 4 -3.22 -14.44 46.92
N SER A 5 -4.47 -14.22 47.26
CA SER A 5 -5.51 -15.23 47.25
C SER A 5 -5.88 -15.57 45.82
N VAL A 6 -5.89 -16.85 45.48
CA VAL A 6 -6.39 -17.44 44.22
C VAL A 6 -7.87 -17.08 43.97
N ALA A 7 -8.54 -16.49 44.96
CA ALA A 7 -9.94 -16.04 44.89
C ALA A 7 -10.16 -14.78 44.03
N ASP A 8 -9.11 -13.98 43.76
CA ASP A 8 -9.20 -12.77 42.89
C ASP A 8 -9.12 -13.07 41.37
N LEU A 9 -8.87 -14.33 41.02
CA LEU A 9 -8.71 -14.74 39.58
C LEU A 9 -9.97 -15.30 38.94
N LEU A 10 -11.01 -15.53 39.72
CA LEU A 10 -12.31 -15.98 39.24
C LEU A 10 -13.34 -15.02 39.84
N SER A 11 -13.83 -14.06 39.07
CA SER A 11 -15.00 -13.30 39.50
C SER A 11 -16.16 -14.30 39.71
N VAL A 12 -16.76 -14.23 40.89
CA VAL A 12 -17.83 -15.16 41.31
C VAL A 12 -19.00 -15.13 40.32
N ASP A 13 -19.19 -14.03 39.60
CA ASP A 13 -20.20 -13.85 38.57
C ASP A 13 -20.02 -14.81 37.37
N ASN A 14 -18.79 -15.21 37.04
CA ASN A 14 -18.53 -16.17 35.95
C ASN A 14 -18.84 -17.63 36.30
N LEU A 15 -19.09 -17.96 37.59
CA LEU A 15 -19.42 -19.28 38.02
C LEU A 15 -20.92 -19.57 37.96
N PHE A 16 -21.75 -18.57 37.87
CA PHE A 16 -23.20 -18.67 37.88
C PHE A 16 -23.88 -18.35 36.53
N THR A 17 -23.13 -17.86 35.53
CA THR A 17 -23.65 -17.67 34.19
C THR A 17 -23.73 -18.99 33.43
N THR A 18 -24.89 -19.26 32.87
CA THR A 18 -25.11 -20.42 31.99
C THR A 18 -24.31 -20.22 30.66
N GLN A 19 -24.05 -21.33 29.97
CA GLN A 19 -23.40 -21.27 28.65
C GLN A 19 -24.20 -20.38 27.67
N ALA A 20 -25.53 -20.42 27.77
CA ALA A 20 -26.43 -19.58 26.95
C ALA A 20 -26.27 -18.09 27.26
N GLU A 21 -26.11 -17.70 28.52
CA GLU A 21 -25.87 -16.30 28.93
C GLU A 21 -24.47 -15.80 28.50
N ARG A 22 -23.46 -16.67 28.51
CA ARG A 22 -22.13 -16.35 27.97
C ARG A 22 -22.15 -16.17 26.44
N ASP A 23 -22.89 -17.06 25.76
CA ASP A 23 -23.09 -16.97 24.30
C ASP A 23 -23.96 -15.75 23.93
N GLU A 24 -24.87 -15.34 24.79
CA GLU A 24 -25.72 -14.15 24.61
C GLU A 24 -24.93 -12.85 24.92
N ALA A 25 -24.08 -12.85 25.93
CA ALA A 25 -23.15 -11.76 26.24
C ALA A 25 -22.06 -11.61 25.18
N SER A 26 -21.69 -12.68 24.47
CA SER A 26 -20.75 -12.67 23.35
C SER A 26 -21.40 -12.38 21.99
N ARG A 27 -22.75 -12.30 21.93
CA ARG A 27 -23.47 -11.87 20.71
C ARG A 27 -23.21 -10.42 20.42
N GLU A 28 -22.71 -10.17 19.23
CA GLU A 28 -22.50 -8.82 18.71
C GLU A 28 -23.85 -8.09 18.69
N SER A 29 -24.01 -7.10 19.58
CA SER A 29 -25.21 -6.27 19.60
C SER A 29 -25.11 -5.14 18.58
N ILE A 30 -26.15 -4.99 17.74
CA ILE A 30 -26.27 -3.83 16.87
C ILE A 30 -26.87 -2.69 17.70
N MET A 31 -26.19 -1.55 17.74
CA MET A 31 -26.61 -0.36 18.46
C MET A 31 -26.63 0.84 17.51
N ASP A 32 -27.61 1.69 17.65
CA ASP A 32 -27.66 2.98 16.97
C ASP A 32 -26.89 4.01 17.81
N ILE A 33 -25.75 4.46 17.29
CA ILE A 33 -24.84 5.36 18.00
C ILE A 33 -24.85 6.73 17.33
N PRO A 34 -24.93 7.84 18.11
CA PRO A 34 -24.77 9.18 17.57
C PRO A 34 -23.43 9.36 16.85
N LEU A 35 -23.46 9.95 15.65
CA LEU A 35 -22.23 10.14 14.83
C LEU A 35 -21.17 10.96 15.54
N ASN A 36 -21.56 11.91 16.38
CA ASN A 36 -20.65 12.74 17.17
C ASN A 36 -19.96 11.98 18.34
N GLU A 37 -20.40 10.78 18.68
CA GLU A 37 -19.76 9.93 19.68
C GLU A 37 -18.77 8.94 19.04
N ILE A 38 -18.68 8.91 17.70
CA ILE A 38 -17.82 7.99 16.96
C ILE A 38 -16.59 8.76 16.43
N SER A 39 -15.43 8.54 17.04
CA SER A 39 -14.15 9.04 16.55
C SER A 39 -13.57 8.11 15.46
N ASP A 40 -12.73 8.66 14.59
CA ASP A 40 -12.02 7.85 13.60
C ASP A 40 -10.86 7.11 14.26
N PHE A 41 -10.43 5.99 13.65
CA PHE A 41 -9.27 5.22 14.10
C PHE A 41 -8.00 6.06 13.93
N PRO A 42 -7.11 6.12 14.94
CA PRO A 42 -5.83 6.85 14.84
C PRO A 42 -4.99 6.34 13.68
N ASP A 43 -4.36 7.27 12.96
CA ASP A 43 -3.46 6.96 11.83
C ASP A 43 -4.07 6.03 10.77
N HIS A 44 -5.39 6.11 10.57
CA HIS A 44 -6.11 5.27 9.61
C HIS A 44 -5.54 5.43 8.18
N PRO A 45 -4.91 4.39 7.59
CA PRO A 45 -4.17 4.55 6.35
C PRO A 45 -5.05 4.69 5.10
N PHE A 46 -6.32 4.26 5.18
CA PHE A 46 -7.21 4.21 4.02
C PHE A 46 -8.00 5.50 3.90
N LYS A 47 -7.77 6.23 2.80
CA LYS A 47 -8.45 7.51 2.53
C LYS A 47 -9.92 7.26 2.13
N VAL A 48 -10.84 8.07 2.65
CA VAL A 48 -12.21 8.12 2.16
C VAL A 48 -12.25 9.09 0.98
N ARG A 49 -12.50 8.56 -0.22
CA ARG A 49 -12.55 9.36 -1.44
C ARG A 49 -13.98 9.78 -1.75
N MET A 50 -14.11 11.03 -2.21
CA MET A 50 -15.36 11.60 -2.70
C MET A 50 -15.50 11.29 -4.19
N ASP A 51 -15.67 10.01 -4.51
CA ASP A 51 -15.87 9.49 -5.85
C ASP A 51 -17.36 9.27 -6.17
N GLU A 52 -17.66 8.88 -7.40
CA GLU A 52 -19.02 8.59 -7.88
C GLU A 52 -19.71 7.52 -7.02
N ASN A 53 -18.96 6.46 -6.65
CA ASN A 53 -19.44 5.40 -5.74
C ASN A 53 -19.77 5.91 -4.33
N MET A 54 -19.11 6.98 -3.86
CA MET A 54 -19.46 7.62 -2.59
C MET A 54 -20.78 8.37 -2.71
N MET A 55 -21.00 9.08 -3.81
CA MET A 55 -22.25 9.81 -4.03
C MET A 55 -23.46 8.85 -4.15
N GLU A 56 -23.27 7.72 -4.84
CA GLU A 56 -24.29 6.65 -4.87
C GLU A 56 -24.58 6.09 -3.47
N MET A 57 -23.54 5.88 -2.66
CA MET A 57 -23.71 5.44 -1.27
C MET A 57 -24.46 6.47 -0.45
N VAL A 58 -24.22 7.77 -0.61
CA VAL A 58 -24.95 8.86 0.07
C VAL A 58 -26.44 8.81 -0.29
N GLU A 59 -26.77 8.66 -1.56
CA GLU A 59 -28.18 8.56 -2.00
C GLU A 59 -28.86 7.30 -1.47
N SER A 60 -28.15 6.16 -1.46
CA SER A 60 -28.64 4.93 -0.85
C SER A 60 -28.90 5.09 0.65
N VAL A 61 -27.97 5.75 1.38
CA VAL A 61 -28.13 6.00 2.83
C VAL A 61 -29.28 7.00 3.10
N LYS A 62 -29.51 7.99 2.25
CA LYS A 62 -30.67 8.88 2.37
C LYS A 62 -31.98 8.10 2.28
N GLN A 63 -32.06 7.20 1.31
CA GLN A 63 -33.31 6.48 0.99
C GLN A 63 -33.57 5.31 1.95
N TYR A 64 -32.55 4.49 2.24
CA TYR A 64 -32.72 3.22 2.96
C TYR A 64 -32.03 3.18 4.32
N GLY A 65 -31.25 4.20 4.66
CA GLY A 65 -30.37 4.14 5.83
C GLY A 65 -29.15 3.25 5.59
N VAL A 66 -28.40 2.97 6.65
CA VAL A 66 -27.24 2.09 6.61
C VAL A 66 -27.68 0.64 6.76
N LEU A 67 -27.63 -0.13 5.66
CA LEU A 67 -28.08 -1.53 5.63
C LEU A 67 -27.11 -2.50 6.31
N VAL A 68 -25.81 -2.23 6.25
CA VAL A 68 -24.76 -3.04 6.88
C VAL A 68 -24.14 -2.21 8.01
N PRO A 69 -24.22 -2.65 9.28
CA PRO A 69 -23.72 -1.88 10.40
C PRO A 69 -22.19 -1.68 10.31
N ALA A 70 -21.73 -0.54 10.84
CA ALA A 70 -20.30 -0.29 11.02
C ALA A 70 -19.76 -1.09 12.20
N LEU A 71 -18.43 -1.24 12.31
CA LEU A 71 -17.78 -1.89 13.44
C LEU A 71 -17.05 -0.82 14.26
N VAL A 72 -17.35 -0.79 15.56
CA VAL A 72 -16.75 0.16 16.51
C VAL A 72 -16.30 -0.58 17.78
N ARG A 73 -15.39 0.05 18.51
CA ARG A 73 -15.04 -0.38 19.88
C ARG A 73 -15.29 0.75 20.88
N PRO A 74 -15.62 0.46 22.14
CA PRO A 74 -15.71 1.47 23.18
C PRO A 74 -14.31 2.03 23.49
N LYS A 75 -14.25 3.33 23.82
CA LYS A 75 -13.04 4.01 24.28
C LYS A 75 -13.05 4.12 25.79
N SER A 76 -11.86 4.10 26.39
CA SER A 76 -11.68 4.25 27.85
C SER A 76 -12.10 5.64 28.38
N ASP A 77 -12.01 6.67 27.54
CA ASP A 77 -12.40 8.06 27.83
C ASP A 77 -13.85 8.39 27.46
N GLY A 78 -14.62 7.40 27.03
CA GLY A 78 -16.02 7.51 26.60
C GLY A 78 -16.15 7.64 25.09
N GLY A 79 -17.36 7.31 24.60
CA GLY A 79 -17.64 7.23 23.17
C GLY A 79 -17.05 5.99 22.52
N TYR A 80 -16.96 6.02 21.19
CA TYR A 80 -16.59 4.87 20.38
C TYR A 80 -15.50 5.25 19.36
N GLU A 81 -14.74 4.25 18.96
CA GLU A 81 -13.73 4.37 17.90
C GLU A 81 -14.11 3.48 16.72
N MET A 82 -14.09 4.05 15.52
CA MET A 82 -14.46 3.37 14.27
C MET A 82 -13.36 2.40 13.83
N ILE A 83 -13.67 1.11 13.75
CA ILE A 83 -12.74 0.08 13.25
C ILE A 83 -12.96 -0.19 11.76
N ALA A 84 -14.24 -0.31 11.35
CA ALA A 84 -14.60 -0.49 9.95
C ALA A 84 -15.92 0.21 9.63
N GLY A 85 -15.98 0.86 8.46
CA GLY A 85 -17.19 1.54 8.01
C GLY A 85 -17.05 3.04 7.81
N HIS A 86 -15.84 3.59 7.72
CA HIS A 86 -15.56 5.03 7.53
C HIS A 86 -16.35 5.63 6.35
N ARG A 87 -16.44 4.93 5.21
CA ARG A 87 -17.28 5.39 4.08
C ARG A 87 -18.76 5.49 4.44
N ARG A 88 -19.29 4.55 5.25
CA ARG A 88 -20.68 4.57 5.73
C ARG A 88 -20.92 5.71 6.71
N LYS A 89 -19.98 6.00 7.60
CA LYS A 89 -20.01 7.15 8.50
C LYS A 89 -20.06 8.44 7.69
N THR A 90 -19.11 8.66 6.77
CA THR A 90 -19.08 9.84 5.91
C THR A 90 -20.34 9.97 5.06
N ALA A 91 -20.84 8.88 4.49
CA ALA A 91 -22.10 8.90 3.73
C ALA A 91 -23.31 9.26 4.61
N SER A 92 -23.34 8.81 5.87
CA SER A 92 -24.40 9.16 6.83
C SER A 92 -24.34 10.64 7.22
N GLU A 93 -23.17 11.20 7.45
CA GLU A 93 -22.95 12.63 7.71
C GLU A 93 -23.46 13.48 6.54
N LEU A 94 -23.05 13.13 5.30
CA LEU A 94 -23.47 13.82 4.08
C LEU A 94 -24.97 13.64 3.79
N ALA A 95 -25.56 12.52 4.20
CA ALA A 95 -26.99 12.27 4.11
C ALA A 95 -27.81 12.98 5.20
N GLY A 96 -27.15 13.70 6.14
CA GLY A 96 -27.82 14.41 7.24
C GLY A 96 -28.40 13.48 8.31
N LYS A 97 -27.88 12.26 8.45
CA LYS A 97 -28.27 11.33 9.53
C LYS A 97 -27.58 11.73 10.83
N ALA A 98 -28.24 11.58 11.96
CA ALA A 98 -27.68 11.87 13.28
C ALA A 98 -27.06 10.63 13.95
N ILE A 99 -27.46 9.45 13.52
CA ILE A 99 -27.09 8.15 14.11
C ILE A 99 -26.54 7.21 13.05
N LEU A 100 -25.71 6.27 13.50
CA LEU A 100 -25.15 5.19 12.68
C LEU A 100 -25.38 3.86 13.38
N SER A 101 -25.92 2.88 12.68
CA SER A 101 -26.03 1.51 13.18
C SER A 101 -24.65 0.86 13.21
N CYS A 102 -24.23 0.41 14.39
CA CYS A 102 -22.91 -0.11 14.66
C CYS A 102 -22.95 -1.44 15.41
N ILE A 103 -22.02 -2.34 15.10
CA ILE A 103 -21.67 -3.47 15.95
C ILE A 103 -20.60 -2.98 16.92
N VAL A 104 -20.87 -3.12 18.22
CA VAL A 104 -19.92 -2.79 19.29
C VAL A 104 -19.17 -4.05 19.70
N ARG A 105 -17.85 -4.01 19.63
CA ARG A 105 -16.99 -5.13 20.04
C ARG A 105 -15.81 -4.62 20.85
N ASP A 106 -15.57 -5.21 22.00
CA ASP A 106 -14.37 -4.96 22.79
C ASP A 106 -13.15 -5.55 22.09
N MET A 107 -12.12 -4.72 21.89
CA MET A 107 -10.86 -5.12 21.24
C MET A 107 -9.71 -4.35 21.85
N THR A 108 -8.56 -5.02 21.96
CA THR A 108 -7.28 -4.36 22.21
C THR A 108 -6.85 -3.54 21.00
N ASP A 109 -5.89 -2.62 21.19
CA ASP A 109 -5.36 -1.78 20.09
C ASP A 109 -4.78 -2.61 18.94
N ASP A 110 -4.09 -3.71 19.27
CA ASP A 110 -3.51 -4.58 18.25
C ASP A 110 -4.58 -5.38 17.49
N GLU A 111 -5.61 -5.88 18.18
CA GLU A 111 -6.75 -6.55 17.54
C GLU A 111 -7.52 -5.59 16.64
N ALA A 112 -7.81 -4.39 17.13
CA ALA A 112 -8.49 -3.35 16.37
C ALA A 112 -7.70 -2.98 15.11
N THR A 113 -6.37 -2.82 15.21
CA THR A 113 -5.48 -2.56 14.07
C THR A 113 -5.56 -3.68 13.03
N ILE A 114 -5.49 -4.94 13.47
CA ILE A 114 -5.54 -6.10 12.57
C ILE A 114 -6.89 -6.16 11.85
N VAL A 115 -7.99 -6.04 12.58
CA VAL A 115 -9.35 -6.08 12.01
C VAL A 115 -9.58 -4.92 11.04
N MET A 116 -9.15 -3.69 11.40
CA MET A 116 -9.22 -2.52 10.53
C MET A 116 -8.48 -2.74 9.22
N VAL A 117 -7.25 -3.24 9.27
CA VAL A 117 -6.46 -3.52 8.06
C VAL A 117 -7.13 -4.62 7.23
N ASP A 118 -7.53 -5.74 7.84
CA ASP A 118 -8.12 -6.87 7.11
C ASP A 118 -9.42 -6.51 6.41
N SER A 119 -10.27 -5.71 7.04
CA SER A 119 -11.52 -5.24 6.43
C SER A 119 -11.31 -4.35 5.21
N ASN A 120 -10.17 -3.67 5.12
CA ASN A 120 -9.84 -2.77 4.03
C ASN A 120 -8.97 -3.41 2.93
N LEU A 121 -8.15 -4.42 3.25
CA LEU A 121 -7.32 -5.12 2.26
C LEU A 121 -8.14 -5.93 1.23
N GLN A 122 -9.43 -6.13 1.48
CA GLN A 122 -10.35 -6.82 0.55
C GLN A 122 -10.94 -5.88 -0.52
N ARG A 123 -10.60 -4.57 -0.49
CA ARG A 123 -11.07 -3.61 -1.51
C ARG A 123 -10.43 -3.91 -2.86
N GLU A 124 -11.17 -3.73 -3.95
CA GLU A 124 -10.68 -3.93 -5.31
C GLU A 124 -9.52 -2.99 -5.68
N GLN A 125 -9.56 -1.75 -5.20
CA GLN A 125 -8.54 -0.75 -5.46
C GLN A 125 -8.01 -0.18 -4.14
N ILE A 126 -6.74 -0.47 -3.86
CA ILE A 126 -6.02 0.05 -2.71
C ILE A 126 -4.78 0.76 -3.25
N LEU A 127 -4.54 1.98 -2.78
CA LEU A 127 -3.36 2.76 -3.18
C LEU A 127 -2.08 2.15 -2.64
N PRO A 128 -0.93 2.36 -3.33
CA PRO A 128 0.38 1.98 -2.83
C PRO A 128 0.69 2.52 -1.43
N SER A 129 0.34 3.79 -1.15
CA SER A 129 0.49 4.39 0.17
C SER A 129 -0.36 3.68 1.23
N GLU A 130 -1.63 3.41 0.93
CA GLU A 130 -2.55 2.71 1.82
C GLU A 130 -2.02 1.31 2.16
N LYS A 131 -1.57 0.54 1.15
CA LYS A 131 -0.93 -0.77 1.37
C LYS A 131 0.33 -0.67 2.22
N ALA A 132 1.17 0.35 1.97
CA ALA A 132 2.42 0.55 2.69
C ALA A 132 2.20 0.70 4.20
N PHE A 133 1.33 1.62 4.59
CA PHE A 133 1.02 1.87 6.00
C PHE A 133 0.20 0.74 6.62
N ALA A 134 -0.78 0.17 5.90
CA ALA A 134 -1.58 -0.95 6.36
C ALA A 134 -0.72 -2.18 6.69
N TYR A 135 0.19 -2.57 5.79
CA TYR A 135 1.10 -3.69 6.05
C TYR A 135 2.06 -3.42 7.21
N LYS A 136 2.58 -2.19 7.32
CA LYS A 136 3.42 -1.80 8.46
C LYS A 136 2.66 -1.90 9.78
N MET A 137 1.48 -1.28 9.87
CA MET A 137 0.64 -1.30 11.08
C MET A 137 0.27 -2.72 11.50
N LYS A 138 -0.21 -3.55 10.56
CA LYS A 138 -0.58 -4.93 10.83
C LYS A 138 0.61 -5.77 11.27
N LEU A 139 1.76 -5.63 10.60
CA LEU A 139 2.98 -6.35 10.98
C LEU A 139 3.45 -5.98 12.39
N ASP A 140 3.39 -4.71 12.75
CA ASP A 140 3.79 -4.22 14.06
C ASP A 140 2.82 -4.68 15.16
N ALA A 141 1.50 -4.65 14.91
CA ALA A 141 0.48 -5.19 15.81
C ALA A 141 0.67 -6.70 16.05
N MET A 142 0.84 -7.48 14.99
CA MET A 142 1.08 -8.92 15.09
C MET A 142 2.36 -9.25 15.88
N ARG A 143 3.42 -8.44 15.74
CA ARG A 143 4.67 -8.62 16.49
C ARG A 143 4.47 -8.35 18.00
N ARG A 144 3.74 -7.29 18.36
CA ARG A 144 3.43 -6.99 19.77
C ARG A 144 2.63 -8.11 20.42
N GLN A 145 1.64 -8.64 19.72
CA GLN A 145 0.87 -9.80 20.21
C GLN A 145 1.73 -11.05 20.41
N GLN A 146 2.70 -11.32 19.52
CA GLN A 146 3.62 -12.45 19.66
C GLN A 146 4.62 -12.23 20.80
N GLY A 147 5.15 -11.02 20.99
CA GLY A 147 6.05 -10.68 22.10
C GLY A 147 5.38 -10.81 23.47
N SER A 148 4.13 -10.38 23.58
CA SER A 148 3.34 -10.54 24.82
C SER A 148 3.08 -12.01 25.22
N ARG A 149 3.05 -12.92 24.25
CA ARG A 149 2.88 -14.38 24.50
C ARG A 149 4.15 -15.07 25.01
N THR A 150 5.34 -14.56 24.66
CA THR A 150 6.61 -15.17 25.07
C THR A 150 6.93 -14.94 26.54
N ASP A 151 6.42 -13.89 27.17
CA ASP A 151 6.63 -13.60 28.61
C ASP A 151 5.88 -14.57 29.53
N LEU A 152 4.90 -15.33 29.03
CA LEU A 152 4.13 -16.30 29.82
C LEU A 152 4.69 -17.72 29.79
N THR A 153 5.72 -18.00 29.00
CA THR A 153 6.28 -19.36 28.85
C THR A 153 7.79 -19.41 29.14
N SER A 154 8.19 -18.95 30.32
CA SER A 154 9.53 -19.27 30.83
C SER A 154 9.50 -20.62 31.56
N ALA A 155 9.57 -21.71 30.88
CA ALA A 155 10.15 -23.01 31.26
C ALA A 155 9.73 -24.14 30.32
N THR A 156 10.41 -24.32 29.23
CA THR A 156 10.84 -25.61 28.66
C THR A 156 11.40 -25.37 27.26
N PRO A 157 12.56 -25.91 26.87
CA PRO A 157 13.03 -25.86 25.50
C PRO A 157 12.25 -26.92 24.68
N LEU A 158 11.01 -26.64 24.37
CA LEU A 158 10.24 -27.40 23.41
C LEU A 158 10.64 -26.97 21.99
N ARG A 159 11.41 -27.87 21.34
CA ARG A 159 11.49 -28.15 19.92
C ARG A 159 11.01 -26.97 19.06
N LYS A 160 11.92 -26.42 18.25
CA LYS A 160 11.63 -25.52 17.14
C LYS A 160 10.55 -26.13 16.23
N LEU A 161 9.30 -26.01 16.63
CA LEU A 161 8.20 -26.10 15.70
C LEU A 161 8.40 -24.95 14.69
N ASN A 162 8.21 -25.22 13.42
CA ASN A 162 8.23 -24.23 12.33
C ASN A 162 7.17 -23.14 12.61
N VAL A 163 7.48 -22.23 13.51
CA VAL A 163 6.64 -21.06 13.74
C VAL A 163 6.88 -20.12 12.54
N LYS A 164 5.90 -20.05 11.67
CA LYS A 164 5.91 -19.11 10.54
C LYS A 164 6.21 -17.73 11.08
N SER A 165 7.08 -17.00 10.40
CA SER A 165 7.35 -15.61 10.74
C SER A 165 6.08 -14.77 10.54
N THR A 166 5.91 -13.68 11.29
CA THR A 166 4.77 -12.76 11.15
C THR A 166 4.56 -12.31 9.71
N ARG A 167 5.66 -12.17 8.95
CA ARG A 167 5.61 -11.83 7.52
C ARG A 167 5.09 -12.96 6.65
N GLU A 168 5.38 -14.22 6.98
CA GLU A 168 4.83 -15.39 6.28
C GLU A 168 3.33 -15.49 6.46
N ILE A 169 2.87 -15.24 7.68
CA ILE A 169 1.44 -15.21 7.98
C ILE A 169 0.76 -14.09 7.19
N LEU A 170 1.33 -12.90 7.17
CA LEU A 170 0.81 -11.77 6.41
C LEU A 170 0.76 -12.06 4.91
N ALA A 171 1.81 -12.67 4.34
CA ALA A 171 1.88 -13.06 2.94
C ALA A 171 0.80 -14.07 2.55
N GLU A 172 0.57 -15.08 3.38
CA GLU A 172 -0.51 -16.05 3.16
C GLU A 172 -1.90 -15.41 3.22
N GLN A 173 -2.13 -14.49 4.17
CA GLN A 173 -3.42 -13.81 4.33
C GLN A 173 -3.74 -12.85 3.18
N THR A 174 -2.72 -12.19 2.62
CA THR A 174 -2.90 -11.19 1.56
C THR A 174 -2.74 -11.77 0.15
N GLY A 175 -2.19 -12.99 0.02
CA GLY A 175 -1.86 -13.59 -1.27
C GLY A 175 -0.66 -12.91 -1.98
N GLU A 176 0.01 -11.95 -1.32
CA GLU A 176 1.18 -11.26 -1.87
C GLU A 176 2.49 -11.94 -1.42
N SER A 177 3.54 -11.84 -2.24
CA SER A 177 4.84 -12.36 -1.87
C SER A 177 5.48 -11.54 -0.74
N HIS A 178 6.33 -12.17 0.08
CA HIS A 178 7.14 -11.49 1.12
C HIS A 178 7.91 -10.27 0.56
N GLU A 179 8.46 -10.43 -0.63
CA GLU A 179 9.23 -9.38 -1.28
C GLU A 179 8.33 -8.20 -1.68
N GLN A 180 7.11 -8.47 -2.11
CA GLN A 180 6.15 -7.44 -2.46
C GLN A 180 5.70 -6.66 -1.21
N ILE A 181 5.38 -7.36 -0.12
CA ILE A 181 5.05 -6.73 1.17
C ILE A 181 6.20 -5.86 1.67
N ARG A 182 7.46 -6.35 1.56
CA ARG A 182 8.64 -5.57 1.93
C ARG A 182 8.78 -4.30 1.11
N LYS A 183 8.50 -4.36 -0.21
CA LYS A 183 8.53 -3.20 -1.10
C LYS A 183 7.48 -2.16 -0.71
N TYR A 184 6.25 -2.59 -0.42
CA TYR A 184 5.22 -1.66 0.06
C TYR A 184 5.61 -1.02 1.38
N ILE A 185 6.00 -1.81 2.40
CA ILE A 185 6.42 -1.25 3.70
C ILE A 185 7.57 -0.25 3.52
N ARG A 186 8.47 -0.49 2.56
CA ARG A 186 9.57 0.44 2.31
C ARG A 186 9.09 1.83 1.87
N LEU A 187 7.96 1.93 1.18
CA LEU A 187 7.38 3.21 0.75
C LEU A 187 7.04 4.15 1.93
N THR A 188 6.84 3.62 3.15
CA THR A 188 6.58 4.45 4.34
C THR A 188 7.74 5.38 4.72
N HIS A 189 8.89 5.28 4.05
CA HIS A 189 10.05 6.16 4.22
C HIS A 189 10.11 7.27 3.15
N LEU A 190 9.14 7.33 2.26
CA LEU A 190 9.01 8.45 1.31
C LEU A 190 8.33 9.63 1.99
N ILE A 191 8.71 10.85 1.58
CA ILE A 191 7.96 12.05 1.95
C ILE A 191 6.56 11.99 1.34
N PRO A 192 5.54 12.60 1.99
CA PRO A 192 4.15 12.52 1.55
C PRO A 192 3.93 12.89 0.09
N GLU A 193 4.60 13.93 -0.39
CA GLU A 193 4.47 14.45 -1.75
C GLU A 193 4.97 13.45 -2.80
N ILE A 194 6.08 12.76 -2.54
CA ILE A 194 6.57 11.70 -3.44
C ILE A 194 5.64 10.48 -3.38
N LEU A 195 5.11 10.17 -2.20
CA LEU A 195 4.19 9.06 -2.02
C LEU A 195 2.86 9.30 -2.78
N ASP A 196 2.37 10.53 -2.83
CA ASP A 196 1.21 10.90 -3.64
C ASP A 196 1.49 10.71 -5.15
N LEU A 197 2.72 10.98 -5.63
CA LEU A 197 3.10 10.67 -7.02
C LEU A 197 3.11 9.16 -7.32
N VAL A 198 3.38 8.34 -6.30
CA VAL A 198 3.27 6.87 -6.43
C VAL A 198 1.80 6.45 -6.51
N ASP A 199 0.93 7.05 -5.72
CA ASP A 199 -0.50 6.78 -5.75
C ASP A 199 -1.13 7.18 -7.11
N ASN A 200 -0.70 8.30 -7.68
CA ASN A 200 -1.13 8.77 -9.02
C ASN A 200 -0.85 7.73 -10.12
N SER A 201 0.19 6.90 -9.96
CA SER A 201 0.49 5.82 -10.93
C SER A 201 -0.61 4.77 -11.04
N VAL A 202 -1.41 4.59 -9.98
CA VAL A 202 -2.56 3.67 -9.94
C VAL A 202 -3.84 4.39 -10.34
N LEU A 203 -4.00 5.64 -9.94
CA LEU A 203 -5.15 6.47 -10.26
C LEU A 203 -5.25 6.81 -11.74
N LYS A 204 -4.10 6.77 -12.47
CA LYS A 204 -3.99 7.12 -13.89
C LYS A 204 -4.56 8.51 -14.21
N GLU A 205 -4.41 9.43 -13.28
CA GLU A 205 -4.77 10.82 -13.52
C GLU A 205 -3.93 11.37 -14.67
N LYS A 206 -4.60 11.93 -15.67
CA LYS A 206 -3.94 12.54 -16.84
C LYS A 206 -3.30 13.85 -16.37
N GLU A 207 -2.14 14.16 -16.94
CA GLU A 207 -1.41 15.43 -16.71
C GLU A 207 -0.80 15.62 -15.31
N VAL A 208 -0.68 14.54 -14.53
CA VAL A 208 0.01 14.58 -13.23
C VAL A 208 1.25 13.69 -13.26
N LEU A 209 2.33 14.14 -12.64
CA LEU A 209 3.54 13.35 -12.48
C LEU A 209 3.24 12.04 -11.74
N GLN A 210 3.86 10.96 -12.21
CA GLN A 210 3.62 9.61 -11.68
C GLN A 210 4.94 8.88 -11.49
N ILE A 211 5.07 8.17 -10.38
CA ILE A 211 6.23 7.33 -10.08
C ILE A 211 5.78 5.88 -9.92
N ALA A 212 6.33 4.97 -10.71
CA ALA A 212 6.04 3.55 -10.59
C ALA A 212 6.64 2.97 -9.29
N LEU A 213 6.07 1.85 -8.81
CA LEU A 213 6.47 1.22 -7.54
C LEU A 213 7.97 0.90 -7.46
N ARG A 214 8.59 0.41 -8.55
CA ARG A 214 10.01 0.04 -8.52
C ARG A 214 10.96 1.22 -8.30
N PRO A 215 10.90 2.33 -9.08
CA PRO A 215 11.66 3.54 -8.76
C PRO A 215 11.38 4.05 -7.35
N ALA A 216 10.12 4.10 -6.92
CA ALA A 216 9.72 4.59 -5.62
C ALA A 216 10.41 3.83 -4.46
N VAL A 217 10.53 2.51 -4.57
CA VAL A 217 11.27 1.69 -3.59
C VAL A 217 12.73 2.10 -3.51
N GLU A 218 13.38 2.38 -4.64
CA GLU A 218 14.79 2.84 -4.64
C GLU A 218 14.91 4.25 -4.04
N LEU A 219 13.99 5.16 -4.36
CA LEU A 219 13.96 6.52 -3.82
C LEU A 219 13.72 6.55 -2.30
N SER A 220 13.04 5.56 -1.74
CA SER A 220 12.80 5.46 -0.29
C SER A 220 14.08 5.22 0.53
N TYR A 221 15.23 4.99 -0.10
CA TYR A 221 16.53 4.90 0.56
C TYR A 221 17.27 6.24 0.65
N LEU A 222 16.77 7.27 -0.02
CA LEU A 222 17.28 8.63 0.06
C LEU A 222 16.91 9.25 1.41
N THR A 223 17.70 10.19 1.86
CA THR A 223 17.36 11.02 3.03
C THR A 223 16.19 11.94 2.70
N GLU A 224 15.49 12.43 3.70
CA GLU A 224 14.36 13.35 3.53
C GLU A 224 14.77 14.62 2.75
N THR A 225 15.95 15.17 3.03
CA THR A 225 16.49 16.33 2.30
C THR A 225 16.78 16.04 0.84
N GLU A 226 17.33 14.85 0.52
CA GLU A 226 17.57 14.43 -0.87
C GLU A 226 16.25 14.19 -1.62
N GLN A 227 15.24 13.63 -0.94
CA GLN A 227 13.90 13.45 -1.50
C GLN A 227 13.25 14.79 -1.81
N GLN A 228 13.38 15.78 -0.92
CA GLN A 228 12.86 17.13 -1.14
C GLN A 228 13.53 17.79 -2.34
N SER A 229 14.87 17.75 -2.45
CA SER A 229 15.60 18.27 -3.59
C SER A 229 15.21 17.58 -4.91
N LEU A 230 14.99 16.27 -4.86
CA LEU A 230 14.52 15.52 -6.03
C LEU A 230 13.10 15.94 -6.43
N LEU A 231 12.21 16.16 -5.47
CA LEU A 231 10.85 16.65 -5.75
C LEU A 231 10.85 17.98 -6.48
N GLU A 232 11.67 18.92 -6.04
CA GLU A 232 11.84 20.25 -6.69
C GLU A 232 12.33 20.09 -8.14
N ILE A 233 13.31 19.21 -8.38
CA ILE A 233 13.81 18.92 -9.73
C ILE A 233 12.72 18.27 -10.59
N MET A 234 11.96 17.31 -10.07
CA MET A 234 10.87 16.66 -10.80
C MET A 234 9.80 17.66 -11.23
N GLN A 235 9.47 18.63 -10.35
CA GLN A 235 8.50 19.68 -10.65
C GLN A 235 9.02 20.68 -11.66
N SER A 236 10.31 21.06 -11.61
CA SER A 236 10.91 22.03 -12.55
C SER A 236 11.13 21.45 -13.95
N GLU A 237 11.50 20.16 -14.03
CA GLU A 237 11.78 19.48 -15.30
C GLU A 237 10.55 18.75 -15.88
N ASP A 238 9.40 18.78 -15.18
CA ASP A 238 8.17 18.06 -15.51
C ASP A 238 8.42 16.58 -15.86
N CYS A 239 9.29 15.93 -15.10
CA CYS A 239 9.66 14.54 -15.33
C CYS A 239 9.93 13.77 -14.04
N THR A 240 9.75 12.44 -14.08
CA THR A 240 10.03 11.54 -12.96
C THR A 240 11.18 10.59 -13.28
N PRO A 241 11.97 10.13 -12.30
CA PRO A 241 13.11 9.27 -12.55
C PRO A 241 12.70 7.89 -13.04
N SER A 242 13.44 7.36 -13.98
CA SER A 242 13.37 5.95 -14.37
C SER A 242 13.92 5.05 -13.27
N HIS A 243 13.63 3.74 -13.32
CA HIS A 243 14.17 2.79 -12.33
C HIS A 243 15.71 2.77 -12.30
N ALA A 244 16.37 2.88 -13.47
CA ALA A 244 17.82 2.94 -13.55
C ALA A 244 18.40 4.21 -12.90
N GLN A 245 17.76 5.36 -13.12
CA GLN A 245 18.13 6.62 -12.48
C GLN A 245 17.93 6.56 -10.96
N ALA A 246 16.81 6.00 -10.48
CA ALA A 246 16.55 5.82 -9.05
C ALA A 246 17.59 4.91 -8.37
N ILE A 247 18.05 3.82 -9.02
CA ILE A 247 19.15 2.99 -8.52
C ILE A 247 20.45 3.79 -8.39
N LYS A 248 20.80 4.60 -9.41
CA LYS A 248 21.98 5.47 -9.35
C LYS A 248 21.88 6.47 -8.20
N MET A 249 20.74 7.16 -8.06
CA MET A 249 20.52 8.10 -6.96
C MET A 249 20.75 7.44 -5.61
N ARG A 250 20.17 6.24 -5.40
CA ARG A 250 20.40 5.46 -4.17
C ARG A 250 21.87 5.15 -3.95
N GLN A 251 22.63 4.75 -4.97
CA GLN A 251 24.06 4.47 -4.84
C GLN A 251 24.85 5.72 -4.42
N PHE A 252 24.62 6.87 -5.08
CA PHE A 252 25.25 8.13 -4.71
C PHE A 252 24.87 8.60 -3.31
N SER A 253 23.61 8.41 -2.90
CA SER A 253 23.15 8.71 -1.54
C SER A 253 23.87 7.84 -0.50
N GLN A 254 24.02 6.53 -0.75
CA GLN A 254 24.76 5.62 0.14
C GLN A 254 26.25 5.95 0.25
N GLU A 255 26.83 6.56 -0.80
CA GLU A 255 28.21 7.06 -0.80
C GLU A 255 28.36 8.46 -0.16
N GLY A 256 27.24 9.10 0.22
CA GLY A 256 27.21 10.48 0.73
C GLY A 256 27.60 11.53 -0.31
N ARG A 257 27.35 11.24 -1.59
CA ARG A 257 27.75 12.06 -2.75
C ARG A 257 26.56 12.58 -3.56
N LEU A 258 25.35 12.40 -3.09
CA LEU A 258 24.14 12.84 -3.77
C LEU A 258 23.83 14.28 -3.39
N ASP A 259 24.25 15.21 -4.21
CA ASP A 259 23.85 16.63 -4.12
C ASP A 259 22.85 17.01 -5.23
N THR A 260 22.34 18.22 -5.19
CA THR A 260 21.35 18.73 -6.15
C THR A 260 21.89 18.72 -7.60
N ASN A 261 23.20 18.98 -7.80
CA ASN A 261 23.81 18.96 -9.14
C ASN A 261 23.89 17.55 -9.69
N VAL A 262 24.25 16.56 -8.83
CA VAL A 262 24.27 15.15 -9.19
C VAL A 262 22.87 14.65 -9.49
N LEU A 263 21.86 15.03 -8.69
CA LEU A 263 20.45 14.72 -8.95
C LEU A 263 20.01 15.24 -10.32
N LEU A 264 20.28 16.51 -10.61
CA LEU A 264 19.94 17.13 -11.91
C LEU A 264 20.63 16.42 -13.07
N SER A 265 21.93 16.12 -12.93
CA SER A 265 22.70 15.38 -13.95
C SER A 265 22.11 14.01 -14.23
N ILE A 266 21.72 13.26 -13.19
CA ILE A 266 21.09 11.95 -13.35
C ILE A 266 19.70 12.08 -14.00
N MET A 267 18.92 13.10 -13.66
CA MET A 267 17.60 13.33 -14.25
C MET A 267 17.67 13.67 -15.74
N GLN A 268 18.72 14.38 -16.17
CA GLN A 268 18.95 14.76 -17.55
C GLN A 268 19.56 13.64 -18.42
N GLU A 269 19.98 12.52 -17.84
CA GLU A 269 20.41 11.35 -18.62
C GLU A 269 19.27 10.81 -19.50
N GLU A 270 19.60 10.44 -20.74
CA GLU A 270 18.64 9.80 -21.66
C GLU A 270 18.05 8.53 -21.02
N LYS A 271 16.72 8.49 -20.91
CA LYS A 271 16.04 7.31 -20.40
C LYS A 271 16.13 6.19 -21.44
N PRO A 272 16.47 4.94 -21.05
CA PRO A 272 16.57 3.81 -22.00
C PRO A 272 15.34 3.58 -22.87
N ASN A 273 14.17 4.04 -22.41
CA ASN A 273 12.89 3.93 -23.15
C ASN A 273 12.61 5.12 -24.08
N GLN A 274 13.42 6.17 -24.06
CA GLN A 274 13.30 7.34 -24.94
C GLN A 274 14.19 7.21 -26.18
N VAL A 275 15.07 6.23 -26.25
CA VAL A 275 15.75 5.89 -27.51
C VAL A 275 14.66 5.41 -28.48
N GLU A 276 14.40 6.23 -29.50
CA GLU A 276 13.48 5.84 -30.56
C GLU A 276 13.91 4.49 -31.16
N GLN A 277 13.20 3.44 -30.81
CA GLN A 277 13.41 2.12 -31.39
C GLN A 277 12.49 1.95 -32.60
N PHE A 278 13.05 2.03 -33.77
CA PHE A 278 12.33 1.66 -34.98
C PHE A 278 12.19 0.13 -35.04
N LYS A 279 11.01 -0.38 -34.72
CA LYS A 279 10.73 -1.83 -34.74
C LYS A 279 10.07 -2.23 -36.06
N ILE A 280 10.77 -3.04 -36.84
CA ILE A 280 10.19 -3.66 -38.04
C ILE A 280 9.69 -5.06 -37.67
N PRO A 281 8.38 -5.40 -37.88
CA PRO A 281 7.88 -6.75 -37.69
C PRO A 281 8.70 -7.75 -38.49
N ARG A 282 9.14 -8.83 -37.86
CA ARG A 282 10.01 -9.84 -38.49
C ARG A 282 9.38 -10.42 -39.78
N GLU A 283 8.07 -10.56 -39.81
CA GLU A 283 7.30 -11.04 -40.94
C GLU A 283 7.50 -10.20 -42.21
N ARG A 284 7.69 -8.87 -42.05
CA ARG A 284 7.87 -7.97 -43.21
C ARG A 284 9.25 -8.09 -43.84
N ILE A 285 10.26 -8.50 -43.08
CA ILE A 285 11.66 -8.58 -43.54
C ILE A 285 12.13 -10.01 -43.73
N SER A 286 11.46 -11.01 -43.15
CA SER A 286 11.85 -12.43 -43.23
C SER A 286 11.98 -12.95 -44.66
N LYS A 287 11.16 -12.45 -45.60
CA LYS A 287 11.19 -12.83 -47.01
C LYS A 287 12.49 -12.48 -47.74
N PHE A 288 13.32 -11.59 -47.17
CA PHE A 288 14.61 -11.18 -47.74
C PHE A 288 15.79 -11.94 -47.13
N PHE A 289 15.55 -12.86 -46.18
CA PHE A 289 16.60 -13.58 -45.46
C PHE A 289 16.32 -15.09 -45.48
N SER A 290 17.38 -15.87 -45.43
CA SER A 290 17.28 -17.32 -45.30
C SER A 290 16.68 -17.73 -43.95
N PRO A 291 15.89 -18.82 -43.89
CA PRO A 291 15.38 -19.33 -42.60
C PRO A 291 16.50 -19.55 -41.60
N GLY A 292 16.29 -19.10 -40.37
CA GLY A 292 17.29 -19.24 -39.28
C GLY A 292 18.37 -18.13 -39.20
N THR A 293 18.30 -17.08 -40.04
CA THR A 293 19.25 -15.98 -39.96
C THR A 293 19.15 -15.27 -38.58
N PRO A 294 20.28 -15.09 -37.82
CA PRO A 294 20.29 -14.41 -36.56
C PRO A 294 19.86 -12.92 -36.70
N ALA A 295 19.15 -12.37 -35.69
CA ALA A 295 18.64 -10.99 -35.71
C ALA A 295 19.75 -9.94 -35.97
N LYS A 296 20.91 -10.09 -35.35
CA LYS A 296 22.05 -9.19 -35.52
C LYS A 296 22.55 -9.17 -36.99
N LYS A 297 22.58 -10.34 -37.65
CA LYS A 297 22.99 -10.44 -39.07
C LYS A 297 21.93 -9.82 -40.00
N MET A 298 20.66 -9.90 -39.63
CA MET A 298 19.59 -9.21 -40.36
C MET A 298 19.74 -7.71 -40.27
N GLU A 299 20.00 -7.17 -39.05
CA GLU A 299 20.22 -5.77 -38.81
C GLU A 299 21.40 -5.23 -39.58
N ASP A 300 22.59 -5.85 -39.50
CA ASP A 300 23.79 -5.49 -40.26
C ASP A 300 23.54 -5.46 -41.79
N THR A 301 22.75 -6.41 -42.30
CA THR A 301 22.42 -6.46 -43.72
C THR A 301 21.48 -5.32 -44.14
N ILE A 302 20.49 -4.99 -43.30
CA ILE A 302 19.57 -3.88 -43.54
C ILE A 302 20.34 -2.55 -43.56
N VAL A 303 21.23 -2.32 -42.60
CA VAL A 303 22.06 -1.10 -42.55
C VAL A 303 22.89 -0.96 -43.83
N LYS A 304 23.60 -2.01 -44.25
CA LYS A 304 24.39 -2.03 -45.48
C LYS A 304 23.54 -1.76 -46.72
N ALA A 305 22.34 -2.34 -46.78
CA ALA A 305 21.42 -2.13 -47.90
C ALA A 305 20.96 -0.65 -47.98
N LEU A 306 20.68 -0.04 -46.85
CA LEU A 306 20.30 1.38 -46.77
C LEU A 306 21.46 2.32 -47.15
N GLU A 307 22.70 1.99 -46.75
CA GLU A 307 23.89 2.72 -47.15
C GLU A 307 24.11 2.68 -48.68
N LEU A 308 23.96 1.51 -49.30
CA LEU A 308 24.05 1.35 -50.75
C LEU A 308 22.94 2.09 -51.48
N TYR A 309 21.71 2.08 -50.94
CA TYR A 309 20.58 2.82 -51.51
C TYR A 309 20.83 4.32 -51.48
N ARG A 310 21.32 4.85 -50.35
CA ARG A 310 21.67 6.25 -50.20
C ARG A 310 22.81 6.69 -51.12
N LYS A 311 23.80 5.80 -51.36
CA LYS A 311 24.86 6.06 -52.32
C LYS A 311 24.32 6.14 -53.77
N ARG A 312 23.46 5.21 -54.17
CA ARG A 312 22.80 5.23 -55.49
C ARG A 312 21.94 6.47 -55.72
N GLN A 313 21.19 6.93 -54.71
CA GLN A 313 20.43 8.20 -54.84
C GLN A 313 21.35 9.38 -55.14
N ARG A 314 22.45 9.55 -54.40
CA ARG A 314 23.43 10.63 -54.65
C ARG A 314 24.09 10.57 -56.02
N ASP A 315 24.29 9.35 -56.55
CA ASP A 315 24.88 9.14 -57.90
C ASP A 315 23.86 9.44 -59.00
N MET A 316 22.56 9.38 -58.72
CA MET A 316 21.47 9.73 -59.66
C MET A 316 21.10 11.25 -59.65
N GLU A 317 21.44 11.94 -58.58
CA GLU A 317 21.21 13.40 -58.45
C GLU A 317 22.40 14.22 -58.96
N ARG A 318 23.49 13.59 -59.41
CA ARG A 318 24.64 14.21 -60.08
C ARG A 318 24.56 13.98 -61.60
#